data_c5082e864108b9ffcb189c11c3d06b16
#
_entry.id   c5082e864108b9ffcb189c11c3d06b16
#
_cell.length_a   1.000
_cell.length_b   1.000
_cell.length_c   1.000
_cell.angle_alpha   90.00
_cell.angle_beta   90.00
_cell.angle_gamma   90.00
#
_symmetry.space_group_name_H-M   'P 1'
#
loop_
_entity.id
_entity.type
_entity.pdbx_description
1 polymer ?
#
loop_
_entity_poly.entity_id
_entity_poly.type
_entity_poly.pdbx_seq_one_letter_code
_entity_poly.pdbx_strand_id
1 'polypeptide(L)'
;MATFPIWKNSDFTPFVLYPASNQTVWVVTIRQGNIVGNVVEPPQSQIVNFTVGAGGKPNVTPVILLHNAIPSDIVYDHNLTRVWFLENDSLAYYNPTSPGNVTIEQTFPGGSPQFMTIDSKERIWITLLGTNRVVEYDPLGKKIVNSYIAPATSASLQGIATAPDGTIWFAETTAKRIGHIIPCLTGSCNVTDYGPPPSVEIAFPIQLAVDRGGVVWFTDHGRGQFGSFNLSTGEWRVFGIGYCSEPYNPDCPVGLPNAISLDSNGMIWFSEHFAGRVAKYDPSTGSLTEYFVPATTIPYVWWMWPGPGNLVWFTAFGLGEIGYVNANLPVPISIGAGVEPVTVEQGMSQAITASITNQAQGPVYLNISANGHDAPFGSSPFLYGSADERQIQPTMTPTNATYRISAALNADLGERYVTLTAYNNNVAVNAFVTVNVTPTTIPFIFRTSAPYISVGFAFGIGLGSVGLFLIRLPRILRKDQNREEVGTEPTRVQSR
;
A
#
# COMPACT_ATOMS: atom_id res chain seq x y z
N MET A 1 -18.30 7.83 2.54
CA MET A 1 -17.89 6.57 3.19
C MET A 1 -18.95 6.20 4.22
N ALA A 2 -19.21 4.93 4.40
CA ALA A 2 -20.05 4.40 5.48
C ALA A 2 -19.30 3.25 6.15
N THR A 3 -19.43 3.11 7.46
CA THR A 3 -18.89 1.97 8.23
C THR A 3 -20.00 1.32 9.05
N PHE A 4 -19.93 0.03 9.25
CA PHE A 4 -20.91 -0.75 9.99
C PHE A 4 -20.19 -1.69 10.96
N PRO A 5 -20.48 -1.64 12.27
CA PRO A 5 -19.97 -2.63 13.18
C PRO A 5 -20.56 -3.99 12.83
N ILE A 6 -19.70 -5.01 12.69
CA ILE A 6 -20.15 -6.38 12.39
C ILE A 6 -20.84 -6.96 13.61
N TRP A 7 -20.22 -6.79 14.78
CA TRP A 7 -20.80 -7.18 16.05
C TRP A 7 -20.49 -6.16 17.15
N LYS A 8 -21.50 -5.58 17.74
CA LYS A 8 -21.35 -4.98 19.06
C LYS A 8 -21.11 -6.08 20.08
N ASN A 9 -19.96 -6.14 20.73
CA ASN A 9 -19.54 -7.10 21.75
C ASN A 9 -19.11 -8.49 21.23
N SER A 10 -18.64 -8.62 20.02
CA SER A 10 -18.09 -9.87 19.50
C SER A 10 -16.57 -9.86 19.56
N ASP A 11 -15.97 -10.99 19.94
CA ASP A 11 -14.53 -11.22 19.87
C ASP A 11 -14.01 -11.45 18.44
N PHE A 12 -14.93 -11.53 17.46
CA PHE A 12 -14.61 -11.77 16.07
C PHE A 12 -14.43 -10.45 15.32
N THR A 13 -13.33 -10.33 14.59
CA THR A 13 -13.00 -9.16 13.76
C THR A 13 -13.01 -9.52 12.27
N PRO A 14 -13.47 -8.62 11.37
CA PRO A 14 -13.48 -8.88 9.93
C PRO A 14 -12.06 -8.92 9.38
N PHE A 15 -11.77 -9.92 8.55
CA PHE A 15 -10.44 -10.15 8.02
C PHE A 15 -10.39 -9.96 6.50
N VAL A 16 -10.97 -10.88 5.73
CA VAL A 16 -11.09 -10.78 4.28
C VAL A 16 -12.55 -10.78 3.86
N LEU A 17 -12.87 -10.16 2.74
CA LEU A 17 -14.23 -10.05 2.24
C LEU A 17 -14.29 -10.15 0.71
N TYR A 18 -15.48 -10.55 0.22
CA TYR A 18 -15.82 -10.53 -1.20
C TYR A 18 -17.26 -10.05 -1.41
N PRO A 19 -17.51 -8.96 -2.16
CA PRO A 19 -18.84 -8.47 -2.45
C PRO A 19 -19.52 -9.32 -3.54
N ALA A 20 -20.58 -10.04 -3.20
CA ALA A 20 -21.35 -10.84 -4.14
C ALA A 20 -22.43 -10.03 -4.88
N SER A 21 -22.91 -8.92 -4.28
CA SER A 21 -23.87 -8.01 -4.89
C SER A 21 -23.75 -6.62 -4.25
N ASN A 22 -24.55 -5.66 -4.73
CA ASN A 22 -24.60 -4.30 -4.13
C ASN A 22 -24.97 -4.31 -2.64
N GLN A 23 -25.61 -5.37 -2.16
CA GLN A 23 -26.14 -5.47 -0.81
C GLN A 23 -25.61 -6.66 -0.02
N THR A 24 -24.89 -7.56 -0.66
CA THR A 24 -24.41 -8.81 -0.04
C THR A 24 -22.91 -8.92 -0.13
N VAL A 25 -22.27 -9.08 1.01
CA VAL A 25 -20.82 -9.28 1.14
C VAL A 25 -20.56 -10.55 1.94
N TRP A 26 -19.70 -11.40 1.42
CA TRP A 26 -19.19 -12.54 2.17
C TRP A 26 -17.94 -12.12 2.91
N VAL A 27 -17.84 -12.46 4.19
CA VAL A 27 -16.78 -12.00 5.08
C VAL A 27 -16.26 -13.16 5.90
N VAL A 28 -14.96 -13.28 5.96
CA VAL A 28 -14.30 -14.07 6.98
C VAL A 28 -14.06 -13.15 8.19
N THR A 29 -14.53 -13.59 9.34
CA THR A 29 -14.21 -12.95 10.63
C THR A 29 -13.37 -13.89 11.46
N ILE A 30 -12.41 -13.36 12.19
CA ILE A 30 -11.48 -14.16 12.98
C ILE A 30 -11.52 -13.77 14.46
N ARG A 31 -11.34 -14.76 15.31
CA ARG A 31 -11.02 -14.60 16.73
C ARG A 31 -9.65 -15.23 16.99
N GLN A 32 -8.73 -14.44 17.45
CA GLN A 32 -7.43 -14.98 17.83
C GLN A 32 -7.57 -15.89 19.06
N GLY A 33 -6.77 -16.96 19.10
CA GLY A 33 -6.75 -17.85 20.24
C GLY A 33 -6.30 -17.12 21.51
N ASN A 34 -6.92 -17.42 22.63
CA ASN A 34 -6.58 -16.87 23.93
C ASN A 34 -5.80 -17.89 24.77
N ILE A 35 -5.00 -17.42 25.68
CA ILE A 35 -4.38 -18.24 26.71
C ILE A 35 -5.28 -18.16 27.95
N VAL A 36 -5.96 -19.27 28.26
CA VAL A 36 -6.81 -19.40 29.46
C VAL A 36 -6.11 -20.36 30.42
N GLY A 37 -5.48 -19.81 31.44
CA GLY A 37 -4.60 -20.58 32.33
C GLY A 37 -3.38 -21.11 31.60
N ASN A 38 -3.22 -22.44 31.54
CA ASN A 38 -2.14 -23.13 30.79
C ASN A 38 -2.60 -23.68 29.44
N VAL A 39 -3.82 -23.38 29.01
CA VAL A 39 -4.39 -23.89 27.75
C VAL A 39 -4.39 -22.77 26.71
N VAL A 40 -3.79 -23.04 25.56
CA VAL A 40 -3.87 -22.16 24.38
C VAL A 40 -5.13 -22.57 23.62
N GLU A 41 -6.15 -21.71 23.62
CA GLU A 41 -7.30 -21.90 22.74
C GLU A 41 -6.87 -21.67 21.29
N PRO A 42 -7.21 -22.56 20.37
CA PRO A 42 -6.89 -22.36 18.96
C PRO A 42 -7.69 -21.19 18.37
N PRO A 43 -7.19 -20.57 17.29
CA PRO A 43 -7.92 -19.54 16.58
C PRO A 43 -9.23 -20.11 16.01
N GLN A 44 -10.23 -19.26 15.95
CA GLN A 44 -11.53 -19.58 15.35
C GLN A 44 -11.85 -18.54 14.28
N SER A 45 -12.56 -18.96 13.25
CA SER A 45 -13.07 -18.03 12.24
C SER A 45 -14.53 -18.34 11.91
N GLN A 46 -15.20 -17.35 11.34
CA GLN A 46 -16.57 -17.52 10.85
C GLN A 46 -16.65 -17.01 9.42
N ILE A 47 -17.44 -17.71 8.60
CA ILE A 47 -17.93 -17.16 7.34
C ILE A 47 -19.28 -16.53 7.61
N VAL A 48 -19.41 -15.29 7.25
CA VAL A 48 -20.55 -14.44 7.53
C VAL A 48 -21.14 -13.94 6.23
N ASN A 49 -22.46 -13.98 6.13
CA ASN A 49 -23.21 -13.23 5.12
C ASN A 49 -23.59 -11.88 5.73
N PHE A 50 -23.02 -10.81 5.18
CA PHE A 50 -23.31 -9.44 5.54
C PHE A 50 -24.21 -8.80 4.48
N THR A 51 -25.33 -8.21 4.90
CA THR A 51 -26.23 -7.49 4.00
C THR A 51 -26.58 -6.14 4.55
N VAL A 52 -26.79 -5.16 3.66
CA VAL A 52 -27.31 -3.84 4.02
C VAL A 52 -28.80 -3.81 3.71
N GLY A 53 -29.61 -3.80 4.75
CA GLY A 53 -31.06 -3.77 4.64
C GLY A 53 -31.61 -2.37 4.34
N ALA A 54 -32.94 -2.27 4.24
CA ALA A 54 -33.63 -1.01 4.04
C ALA A 54 -33.28 0.00 5.16
N GLY A 55 -32.98 1.22 4.77
CA GLY A 55 -32.55 2.28 5.70
C GLY A 55 -31.08 2.19 6.16
N GLY A 56 -30.25 1.39 5.46
CA GLY A 56 -28.81 1.30 5.74
C GLY A 56 -28.48 0.49 6.99
N LYS A 57 -29.40 -0.27 7.54
CA LYS A 57 -29.13 -1.13 8.70
C LYS A 57 -28.38 -2.39 8.28
N PRO A 58 -27.27 -2.74 8.95
CA PRO A 58 -26.58 -3.97 8.68
C PRO A 58 -27.38 -5.17 9.21
N ASN A 59 -27.40 -6.24 8.45
CA ASN A 59 -27.84 -7.55 8.89
C ASN A 59 -26.67 -8.50 8.72
N VAL A 60 -26.28 -9.14 9.81
CA VAL A 60 -25.13 -10.01 9.88
C VAL A 60 -25.60 -11.41 10.24
N THR A 61 -25.42 -12.34 9.34
CA THR A 61 -25.81 -13.73 9.54
C THR A 61 -24.57 -14.61 9.56
N PRO A 62 -24.14 -15.10 10.72
CA PRO A 62 -23.12 -16.13 10.79
C PRO A 62 -23.63 -17.39 10.09
N VAL A 63 -22.83 -17.91 9.19
CA VAL A 63 -23.22 -19.07 8.38
C VAL A 63 -22.48 -20.31 8.86
N ILE A 64 -21.18 -20.18 9.10
CA ILE A 64 -20.32 -21.29 9.45
C ILE A 64 -19.29 -20.83 10.49
N LEU A 65 -19.07 -21.66 11.51
CA LEU A 65 -17.97 -21.56 12.44
C LEU A 65 -16.90 -22.57 12.04
N LEU A 66 -15.69 -22.11 11.80
CA LEU A 66 -14.52 -22.93 11.51
C LEU A 66 -13.62 -22.99 12.75
N HIS A 67 -13.20 -24.20 13.10
CA HIS A 67 -12.31 -24.44 14.23
C HIS A 67 -10.90 -24.77 13.73
N ASN A 68 -9.90 -24.15 14.33
CA ASN A 68 -8.47 -24.33 13.97
C ASN A 68 -8.14 -23.93 12.52
N ALA A 69 -8.92 -23.04 11.93
CA ALA A 69 -8.73 -22.56 10.58
C ALA A 69 -8.92 -21.04 10.54
N ILE A 70 -8.06 -20.37 9.80
CA ILE A 70 -8.20 -18.96 9.43
C ILE A 70 -8.10 -18.91 7.91
N PRO A 71 -9.25 -18.78 7.20
CA PRO A 71 -9.21 -18.64 5.76
C PRO A 71 -8.36 -17.44 5.33
N SER A 72 -7.42 -17.69 4.44
CA SER A 72 -6.52 -16.67 3.90
C SER A 72 -7.19 -15.82 2.82
N ASP A 73 -8.16 -16.40 2.10
CA ASP A 73 -8.88 -15.73 1.01
C ASP A 73 -10.30 -16.28 0.87
N ILE A 74 -11.20 -15.47 0.27
CA ILE A 74 -12.60 -15.79 0.01
C ILE A 74 -13.05 -15.20 -1.33
N VAL A 75 -13.75 -15.96 -2.15
CA VAL A 75 -14.31 -15.54 -3.44
C VAL A 75 -15.71 -16.11 -3.62
N TYR A 76 -16.64 -15.32 -4.16
CA TYR A 76 -17.95 -15.80 -4.54
C TYR A 76 -18.01 -16.10 -6.04
N ASP A 77 -18.33 -17.35 -6.35
CA ASP A 77 -18.55 -17.82 -7.71
C ASP A 77 -20.04 -17.70 -8.06
N HIS A 78 -20.34 -16.81 -8.99
CA HIS A 78 -21.72 -16.53 -9.41
C HIS A 78 -22.33 -17.67 -10.23
N ASN A 79 -21.53 -18.42 -10.98
CA ASN A 79 -22.02 -19.46 -11.88
C ASN A 79 -22.33 -20.75 -11.12
N LEU A 80 -21.46 -21.17 -10.21
CA LEU A 80 -21.67 -22.33 -9.37
C LEU A 80 -22.43 -21.99 -8.08
N THR A 81 -22.68 -20.72 -7.81
CA THR A 81 -23.33 -20.25 -6.56
C THR A 81 -22.60 -20.80 -5.33
N ARG A 82 -21.28 -20.63 -5.30
CA ARG A 82 -20.42 -21.11 -4.22
C ARG A 82 -19.61 -19.98 -3.61
N VAL A 83 -19.44 -20.05 -2.32
CA VAL A 83 -18.47 -19.25 -1.58
C VAL A 83 -17.22 -20.11 -1.41
N TRP A 84 -16.22 -19.87 -2.24
CA TRP A 84 -14.93 -20.54 -2.15
C TRP A 84 -14.05 -19.85 -1.12
N PHE A 85 -13.27 -20.62 -0.37
CA PHE A 85 -12.28 -20.08 0.56
C PHE A 85 -11.10 -21.04 0.71
N LEU A 86 -9.97 -20.48 1.09
CA LEU A 86 -8.75 -21.23 1.34
C LEU A 86 -8.55 -21.35 2.84
N GLU A 87 -8.47 -22.58 3.36
CA GLU A 87 -8.24 -22.84 4.77
C GLU A 87 -7.18 -23.92 4.97
N ASN A 88 -6.26 -23.70 5.92
CA ASN A 88 -5.16 -24.62 6.17
C ASN A 88 -4.47 -25.03 4.84
N ASP A 89 -4.45 -26.31 4.53
CA ASP A 89 -3.92 -26.86 3.27
C ASP A 89 -5.03 -27.24 2.27
N SER A 90 -6.14 -26.50 2.22
CA SER A 90 -7.32 -26.91 1.46
C SER A 90 -8.00 -25.77 0.72
N LEU A 91 -8.62 -26.12 -0.42
CA LEU A 91 -9.69 -25.38 -1.06
C LEU A 91 -11.03 -25.97 -0.57
N ALA A 92 -11.86 -25.13 0.00
CA ALA A 92 -13.18 -25.49 0.50
C ALA A 92 -14.26 -24.56 -0.06
N TYR A 93 -15.50 -24.98 0.02
CA TYR A 93 -16.63 -24.13 -0.33
C TYR A 93 -17.85 -24.32 0.57
N TYR A 94 -18.66 -23.26 0.62
CA TYR A 94 -20.02 -23.26 1.14
C TYR A 94 -21.01 -22.98 0.01
N ASN A 95 -22.14 -23.68 0.00
CA ASN A 95 -23.22 -23.46 -0.96
C ASN A 95 -24.39 -22.72 -0.30
N PRO A 96 -24.62 -21.42 -0.60
CA PRO A 96 -25.71 -20.65 0.01
C PRO A 96 -27.12 -21.11 -0.37
N THR A 97 -27.28 -21.77 -1.51
CA THR A 97 -28.60 -22.29 -1.96
C THR A 97 -28.95 -23.64 -1.39
N SER A 98 -27.98 -24.35 -0.84
CA SER A 98 -28.16 -25.63 -0.14
C SER A 98 -27.39 -25.56 1.19
N PRO A 99 -27.88 -24.78 2.16
CA PRO A 99 -27.16 -24.55 3.41
C PRO A 99 -26.94 -25.84 4.16
N GLY A 100 -25.72 -26.05 4.59
CA GLY A 100 -25.28 -27.26 5.27
C GLY A 100 -23.85 -27.12 5.74
N ASN A 101 -23.06 -28.16 5.59
CA ASN A 101 -21.67 -28.18 5.99
C ASN A 101 -20.76 -27.57 4.91
N VAL A 102 -19.57 -27.18 5.33
CA VAL A 102 -18.45 -26.91 4.43
C VAL A 102 -18.06 -28.19 3.70
N THR A 103 -17.79 -28.08 2.41
CA THR A 103 -17.18 -29.12 1.62
C THR A 103 -15.74 -28.83 1.37
N ILE A 104 -14.82 -29.67 1.85
CA ILE A 104 -13.43 -29.67 1.43
C ILE A 104 -13.39 -30.30 0.04
N GLU A 105 -13.04 -29.49 -0.95
CA GLU A 105 -13.06 -29.93 -2.35
C GLU A 105 -11.71 -30.48 -2.81
N GLN A 106 -10.62 -29.84 -2.39
CA GLN A 106 -9.26 -30.24 -2.74
C GLN A 106 -8.29 -29.95 -1.59
N THR A 107 -7.38 -30.89 -1.33
CA THR A 107 -6.30 -30.71 -0.36
C THR A 107 -4.95 -30.51 -1.05
N PHE A 108 -4.08 -29.73 -0.43
CA PHE A 108 -2.71 -29.42 -0.87
C PHE A 108 -1.73 -29.67 0.26
N PRO A 109 -1.40 -30.91 0.63
CA PRO A 109 -0.59 -31.19 1.81
C PRO A 109 0.75 -30.44 1.81
N GLY A 110 0.99 -29.64 2.85
CA GLY A 110 2.17 -28.74 2.95
C GLY A 110 2.17 -27.59 1.96
N GLY A 111 1.05 -27.35 1.25
CA GLY A 111 0.94 -26.32 0.21
C GLY A 111 0.80 -24.92 0.76
N SER A 112 0.17 -24.76 1.92
CA SER A 112 -0.11 -23.44 2.50
C SER A 112 -0.69 -22.45 1.47
N PRO A 113 -1.95 -22.69 0.99
CA PRO A 113 -2.59 -21.83 -0.01
C PRO A 113 -2.79 -20.42 0.54
N GLN A 114 -2.50 -19.40 -0.28
CA GLN A 114 -2.55 -18.02 0.14
C GLN A 114 -3.69 -17.23 -0.50
N PHE A 115 -3.70 -17.19 -1.82
CA PHE A 115 -4.69 -16.42 -2.58
C PHE A 115 -5.19 -17.20 -3.78
N MET A 116 -6.40 -16.84 -4.23
CA MET A 116 -7.03 -17.45 -5.39
C MET A 116 -7.67 -16.41 -6.30
N THR A 117 -7.84 -16.78 -7.56
CA THR A 117 -8.62 -16.05 -8.56
C THR A 117 -9.38 -17.05 -9.42
N ILE A 118 -10.51 -16.60 -10.01
CA ILE A 118 -11.31 -17.39 -10.95
C ILE A 118 -11.14 -16.78 -12.34
N ASP A 119 -10.77 -17.59 -13.32
CA ASP A 119 -10.63 -17.14 -14.70
C ASP A 119 -11.95 -17.18 -15.47
N SER A 120 -11.95 -16.70 -16.71
CA SER A 120 -13.13 -16.68 -17.57
C SER A 120 -13.63 -18.08 -18.01
N LYS A 121 -12.86 -19.13 -17.72
CA LYS A 121 -13.22 -20.54 -17.96
C LYS A 121 -13.66 -21.24 -16.69
N GLU A 122 -13.95 -20.49 -15.63
CA GLU A 122 -14.35 -21.00 -14.31
C GLU A 122 -13.27 -21.87 -13.64
N ARG A 123 -11.98 -21.69 -13.99
CA ARG A 123 -10.88 -22.35 -13.32
C ARG A 123 -10.49 -21.52 -12.11
N ILE A 124 -10.18 -22.21 -11.02
CA ILE A 124 -9.67 -21.60 -9.80
C ILE A 124 -8.15 -21.73 -9.81
N TRP A 125 -7.48 -20.58 -9.77
CA TRP A 125 -6.03 -20.50 -9.70
C TRP A 125 -5.60 -20.14 -8.28
N ILE A 126 -4.64 -20.89 -7.73
CA ILE A 126 -4.27 -20.81 -6.31
C ILE A 126 -2.77 -20.76 -6.17
N THR A 127 -2.28 -19.79 -5.40
CA THR A 127 -0.86 -19.74 -4.98
C THR A 127 -0.64 -20.62 -3.76
N LEU A 128 0.37 -21.50 -3.85
CA LEU A 128 0.79 -22.38 -2.77
C LEU A 128 2.19 -21.96 -2.27
N LEU A 129 2.21 -21.24 -1.14
CA LEU A 129 3.42 -20.72 -0.54
C LEU A 129 4.39 -21.83 -0.12
N GLY A 130 3.88 -22.88 0.52
CA GLY A 130 4.70 -23.96 1.09
C GLY A 130 5.39 -24.84 0.05
N THR A 131 4.86 -24.92 -1.18
CA THR A 131 5.40 -25.76 -2.25
C THR A 131 5.94 -24.95 -3.44
N ASN A 132 5.91 -23.61 -3.36
CA ASN A 132 6.37 -22.71 -4.42
C ASN A 132 5.69 -22.98 -5.77
N ARG A 133 4.35 -23.18 -5.75
CA ARG A 133 3.56 -23.56 -6.91
C ARG A 133 2.34 -22.68 -7.08
N VAL A 134 1.91 -22.55 -8.33
CA VAL A 134 0.55 -22.11 -8.68
C VAL A 134 -0.20 -23.30 -9.22
N VAL A 135 -1.42 -23.52 -8.74
CA VAL A 135 -2.27 -24.64 -9.13
C VAL A 135 -3.48 -24.13 -9.90
N GLU A 136 -3.80 -24.80 -11.02
CA GLU A 136 -5.03 -24.63 -11.78
C GLU A 136 -5.99 -25.77 -11.43
N TYR A 137 -7.13 -25.42 -10.84
CA TYR A 137 -8.16 -26.36 -10.40
C TYR A 137 -9.43 -26.23 -11.24
N ASP A 138 -9.99 -27.36 -11.69
CA ASP A 138 -11.26 -27.46 -12.39
C ASP A 138 -12.40 -27.83 -11.41
N PRO A 139 -13.27 -26.88 -10.99
CA PRO A 139 -14.33 -27.17 -10.05
C PRO A 139 -15.44 -28.05 -10.61
N LEU A 140 -15.64 -28.09 -11.94
CA LEU A 140 -16.59 -28.96 -12.60
C LEU A 140 -16.06 -30.38 -12.73
N GLY A 141 -14.82 -30.53 -13.18
CA GLY A 141 -14.13 -31.80 -13.29
C GLY A 141 -13.59 -32.34 -11.98
N LYS A 142 -13.63 -31.56 -10.91
CA LYS A 142 -13.13 -31.87 -9.56
C LYS A 142 -11.69 -32.38 -9.55
N LYS A 143 -10.81 -31.67 -10.21
CA LYS A 143 -9.42 -32.10 -10.37
C LYS A 143 -8.46 -30.93 -10.56
N ILE A 144 -7.22 -31.14 -10.14
CA ILE A 144 -6.11 -30.30 -10.55
C ILE A 144 -5.84 -30.53 -12.03
N VAL A 145 -5.87 -29.46 -12.82
CA VAL A 145 -5.59 -29.48 -14.26
C VAL A 145 -4.09 -29.39 -14.47
N ASN A 146 -3.47 -28.41 -13.83
CA ASN A 146 -2.04 -28.14 -13.91
C ASN A 146 -1.47 -27.68 -12.58
N SER A 147 -0.16 -27.83 -12.44
CA SER A 147 0.61 -27.32 -11.29
C SER A 147 1.94 -26.76 -11.78
N TYR A 148 2.09 -25.46 -11.65
CA TYR A 148 3.19 -24.68 -12.18
C TYR A 148 4.21 -24.39 -11.07
N ILE A 149 5.49 -24.64 -11.30
CA ILE A 149 6.55 -24.26 -10.37
C ILE A 149 6.95 -22.83 -10.67
N ALA A 150 7.01 -21.98 -9.64
CA ALA A 150 7.51 -20.63 -9.78
C ALA A 150 8.99 -20.62 -10.15
N PRO A 151 9.43 -19.73 -11.07
CA PRO A 151 10.83 -19.72 -11.52
C PRO A 151 11.82 -19.39 -10.40
N ALA A 152 11.49 -18.43 -9.54
CA ALA A 152 12.34 -18.12 -8.38
C ALA A 152 12.20 -19.17 -7.29
N THR A 153 13.31 -19.61 -6.74
CA THR A 153 13.32 -20.56 -5.62
C THR A 153 12.92 -19.87 -4.31
N SER A 154 12.05 -20.53 -3.53
CA SER A 154 11.58 -19.99 -2.25
C SER A 154 10.97 -18.59 -2.39
N ALA A 155 10.15 -18.39 -3.42
CA ALA A 155 9.60 -17.10 -3.80
C ALA A 155 8.55 -16.56 -2.83
N SER A 156 8.03 -17.37 -1.91
CA SER A 156 6.93 -17.02 -1.00
C SER A 156 5.73 -16.45 -1.79
N LEU A 157 5.09 -17.32 -2.56
CA LEU A 157 3.99 -16.92 -3.44
C LEU A 157 2.84 -16.34 -2.63
N GLN A 158 2.39 -15.15 -3.03
CA GLN A 158 1.27 -14.44 -2.43
C GLN A 158 0.17 -14.18 -3.47
N GLY A 159 -0.19 -12.93 -3.70
CA GLY A 159 -1.28 -12.54 -4.57
C GLY A 159 -1.26 -13.16 -5.97
N ILE A 160 -2.44 -13.30 -6.54
CA ILE A 160 -2.67 -13.86 -7.87
C ILE A 160 -3.80 -13.11 -8.57
N ALA A 161 -3.65 -12.88 -9.87
CA ALA A 161 -4.65 -12.22 -10.68
C ALA A 161 -4.77 -12.84 -12.06
N THR A 162 -5.99 -12.89 -12.57
CA THR A 162 -6.29 -13.24 -13.96
C THR A 162 -6.28 -11.98 -14.81
N ALA A 163 -5.52 -11.98 -15.89
CA ALA A 163 -5.52 -10.91 -16.89
C ALA A 163 -6.67 -11.04 -17.88
N PRO A 164 -7.10 -9.96 -18.55
CA PRO A 164 -8.15 -9.99 -19.55
C PRO A 164 -7.85 -10.89 -20.75
N ASP A 165 -6.59 -11.13 -21.06
CA ASP A 165 -6.15 -12.05 -22.12
C ASP A 165 -6.14 -13.52 -21.69
N GLY A 166 -6.48 -13.80 -20.42
CA GLY A 166 -6.52 -15.13 -19.82
C GLY A 166 -5.17 -15.62 -19.30
N THR A 167 -4.14 -14.79 -19.29
CA THR A 167 -2.87 -15.09 -18.60
C THR A 167 -3.01 -14.88 -17.10
N ILE A 168 -2.14 -15.52 -16.33
CA ILE A 168 -2.17 -15.50 -14.86
C ILE A 168 -0.89 -14.83 -14.36
N TRP A 169 -1.07 -13.90 -13.43
CA TRP A 169 0.00 -13.19 -12.80
C TRP A 169 0.02 -13.46 -11.30
N PHE A 170 1.20 -13.58 -10.71
CA PHE A 170 1.33 -13.87 -9.27
C PHE A 170 2.54 -13.16 -8.65
N ALA A 171 2.47 -12.89 -7.35
CA ALA A 171 3.54 -12.24 -6.62
C ALA A 171 4.54 -13.26 -6.09
N GLU A 172 5.81 -13.08 -6.41
CA GLU A 172 6.97 -13.77 -5.84
C GLU A 172 7.61 -12.86 -4.79
N THR A 173 6.98 -12.80 -3.63
CA THR A 173 7.17 -11.76 -2.62
C THR A 173 8.61 -11.65 -2.12
N THR A 174 9.21 -12.76 -1.66
CA THR A 174 10.61 -12.74 -1.17
C THR A 174 11.64 -12.65 -2.29
N ALA A 175 11.28 -13.08 -3.50
CA ALA A 175 12.11 -12.92 -4.68
C ALA A 175 12.05 -11.49 -5.27
N LYS A 176 11.09 -10.67 -4.82
CA LYS A 176 10.86 -9.31 -5.32
C LYS A 176 10.62 -9.30 -6.83
N ARG A 177 9.76 -10.21 -7.29
CA ARG A 177 9.46 -10.41 -8.71
C ARG A 177 7.97 -10.60 -8.91
N ILE A 178 7.54 -10.53 -10.15
CA ILE A 178 6.18 -10.82 -10.59
C ILE A 178 6.23 -11.98 -11.57
N GLY A 179 5.57 -13.08 -11.22
CA GLY A 179 5.48 -14.28 -12.03
C GLY A 179 4.33 -14.18 -13.05
N HIS A 180 4.49 -14.85 -14.18
CA HIS A 180 3.54 -14.86 -15.29
C HIS A 180 3.40 -16.25 -15.86
N ILE A 181 2.16 -16.73 -15.99
CA ILE A 181 1.81 -18.01 -16.60
C ILE A 181 0.97 -17.76 -17.84
N ILE A 182 1.39 -18.34 -18.96
CA ILE A 182 0.55 -18.48 -20.14
C ILE A 182 -0.08 -19.88 -20.07
N PRO A 183 -1.39 -19.99 -19.75
CA PRO A 183 -2.03 -21.29 -19.62
C PRO A 183 -1.98 -22.11 -20.91
N CYS A 184 -1.71 -23.38 -20.80
CA CYS A 184 -1.65 -24.28 -21.95
C CYS A 184 -2.51 -25.54 -21.72
N LEU A 185 -3.03 -26.13 -22.79
CA LEU A 185 -3.88 -27.33 -22.70
C LEU A 185 -3.05 -28.61 -22.55
N THR A 186 -1.83 -28.65 -23.07
CA THR A 186 -0.95 -29.83 -23.06
C THR A 186 0.51 -29.38 -23.14
N GLY A 187 1.41 -30.11 -22.49
CA GLY A 187 2.85 -29.87 -22.56
C GLY A 187 3.43 -29.03 -21.43
N SER A 188 4.64 -28.52 -21.63
CA SER A 188 5.29 -27.63 -20.67
C SER A 188 4.78 -26.21 -20.90
N CYS A 189 3.96 -25.73 -19.99
CA CYS A 189 3.44 -24.38 -20.05
C CYS A 189 4.55 -23.38 -19.70
N ASN A 190 4.53 -22.22 -20.36
CA ASN A 190 5.50 -21.17 -20.07
C ASN A 190 5.17 -20.49 -18.74
N VAL A 191 6.12 -20.57 -17.82
CA VAL A 191 6.15 -19.78 -16.58
C VAL A 191 7.38 -18.91 -16.62
N THR A 192 7.19 -17.62 -16.53
CA THR A 192 8.28 -16.63 -16.52
C THR A 192 8.11 -15.73 -15.30
N ASP A 193 9.14 -15.02 -14.94
CA ASP A 193 9.09 -13.99 -13.91
C ASP A 193 9.84 -12.74 -14.35
N TYR A 194 9.46 -11.61 -13.79
CA TYR A 194 10.02 -10.30 -14.11
C TYR A 194 10.43 -9.59 -12.82
N GLY A 195 11.67 -9.12 -12.78
CA GLY A 195 12.17 -8.27 -11.71
C GLY A 195 12.33 -6.82 -12.19
N PRO A 196 12.24 -5.85 -11.29
CA PRO A 196 12.48 -4.45 -11.64
C PRO A 196 13.94 -4.20 -12.02
N PRO A 197 14.22 -3.16 -12.83
CA PRO A 197 15.58 -2.72 -13.09
C PRO A 197 16.19 -2.14 -11.79
N PRO A 198 17.55 -2.02 -11.71
CA PRO A 198 18.22 -1.51 -10.50
C PRO A 198 17.78 -0.10 -10.05
N SER A 199 17.19 0.69 -10.94
CA SER A 199 16.66 2.02 -10.63
C SER A 199 15.30 2.01 -9.93
N VAL A 200 14.62 0.86 -9.90
CA VAL A 200 13.30 0.69 -9.27
C VAL A 200 13.41 -0.35 -8.16
N GLU A 201 13.16 0.08 -6.94
CA GLU A 201 13.24 -0.80 -5.78
C GLU A 201 11.86 -1.25 -5.33
N ILE A 202 11.66 -2.56 -5.24
CA ILE A 202 10.52 -3.19 -4.58
C ILE A 202 11.04 -4.09 -3.46
N ALA A 203 10.25 -4.27 -2.40
CA ALA A 203 10.67 -5.06 -1.24
C ALA A 203 9.78 -6.28 -1.00
N PHE A 204 8.46 -6.07 -1.01
CA PHE A 204 7.50 -7.08 -0.58
C PHE A 204 6.20 -6.97 -1.40
N PRO A 205 6.21 -7.29 -2.71
CA PRO A 205 4.98 -7.32 -3.51
C PRO A 205 4.04 -8.39 -2.92
N ILE A 206 2.82 -7.98 -2.54
CA ILE A 206 1.87 -8.89 -1.90
C ILE A 206 0.71 -9.25 -2.83
N GLN A 207 0.00 -8.25 -3.33
CA GLN A 207 -1.19 -8.47 -4.16
C GLN A 207 -1.02 -7.80 -5.52
N LEU A 208 -1.74 -8.32 -6.50
CA LEU A 208 -1.75 -7.79 -7.85
C LEU A 208 -3.16 -7.71 -8.44
N ALA A 209 -3.26 -6.83 -9.44
CA ALA A 209 -4.41 -6.72 -10.32
C ALA A 209 -3.93 -6.39 -11.73
N VAL A 210 -4.64 -6.82 -12.77
CA VAL A 210 -4.24 -6.55 -14.15
C VAL A 210 -5.33 -5.74 -14.84
N ASP A 211 -4.97 -4.60 -15.41
CA ASP A 211 -5.93 -3.74 -16.07
C ASP A 211 -6.25 -4.21 -17.50
N ARG A 212 -7.21 -3.53 -18.15
CA ARG A 212 -7.63 -3.87 -19.52
C ARG A 212 -6.54 -3.69 -20.56
N GLY A 213 -5.53 -2.89 -20.28
CA GLY A 213 -4.36 -2.67 -21.12
C GLY A 213 -3.25 -3.71 -20.91
N GLY A 214 -3.44 -4.65 -20.00
CA GLY A 214 -2.43 -5.66 -19.65
C GLY A 214 -1.33 -5.13 -18.72
N VAL A 215 -1.51 -3.96 -18.11
CA VAL A 215 -0.60 -3.45 -17.10
C VAL A 215 -0.88 -4.16 -15.78
N VAL A 216 0.15 -4.71 -15.18
CA VAL A 216 0.09 -5.37 -13.86
C VAL A 216 0.32 -4.32 -12.78
N TRP A 217 -0.67 -4.11 -11.94
CA TRP A 217 -0.60 -3.26 -10.77
C TRP A 217 -0.34 -4.10 -9.52
N PHE A 218 0.47 -3.62 -8.60
CA PHE A 218 0.84 -4.37 -7.40
C PHE A 218 0.97 -3.47 -6.18
N THR A 219 0.72 -4.04 -5.01
CA THR A 219 1.06 -3.43 -3.72
C THR A 219 2.42 -3.93 -3.26
N ASP A 220 3.29 -3.01 -2.86
CA ASP A 220 4.58 -3.31 -2.23
C ASP A 220 4.54 -2.93 -0.75
N HIS A 221 4.12 -3.89 0.05
CA HIS A 221 3.90 -3.74 1.48
C HIS A 221 5.16 -3.32 2.24
N GLY A 222 6.31 -3.89 1.86
CA GLY A 222 7.57 -3.65 2.58
C GLY A 222 8.13 -2.24 2.43
N ARG A 223 7.71 -1.50 1.39
CA ARG A 223 8.18 -0.12 1.16
C ARG A 223 7.08 0.93 1.29
N GLY A 224 5.85 0.52 1.59
CA GLY A 224 4.73 1.44 1.65
C GLY A 224 4.47 2.15 0.33
N GLN A 225 4.46 1.39 -0.76
CA GLN A 225 4.25 1.88 -2.11
C GLN A 225 3.36 0.92 -2.90
N PHE A 226 2.77 1.42 -3.96
CA PHE A 226 2.18 0.58 -5.01
C PHE A 226 2.94 0.81 -6.31
N GLY A 227 2.75 -0.06 -7.28
CA GLY A 227 3.46 0.10 -8.54
C GLY A 227 2.76 -0.55 -9.70
N SER A 228 3.37 -0.42 -10.87
CA SER A 228 2.91 -1.07 -12.10
C SER A 228 4.08 -1.64 -12.88
N PHE A 229 3.77 -2.72 -13.62
CA PHE A 229 4.65 -3.32 -14.60
C PHE A 229 3.90 -3.48 -15.92
N ASN A 230 4.45 -2.96 -16.99
CA ASN A 230 3.91 -3.11 -18.34
C ASN A 230 4.81 -4.06 -19.15
N LEU A 231 4.32 -5.28 -19.42
CA LEU A 231 5.09 -6.29 -20.15
C LEU A 231 5.45 -5.84 -21.57
N SER A 232 4.58 -5.08 -22.22
CA SER A 232 4.80 -4.69 -23.64
C SER A 232 5.94 -3.69 -23.80
N THR A 233 6.19 -2.85 -22.80
CA THR A 233 7.24 -1.82 -22.82
C THR A 233 8.43 -2.19 -21.93
N GLY A 234 8.27 -3.15 -21.01
CA GLY A 234 9.23 -3.46 -19.96
C GLY A 234 9.29 -2.40 -18.85
N GLU A 235 8.37 -1.44 -18.83
CA GLU A 235 8.38 -0.31 -17.90
C GLU A 235 7.86 -0.72 -16.52
N TRP A 236 8.62 -0.33 -15.49
CA TRP A 236 8.25 -0.39 -14.09
C TRP A 236 8.06 1.00 -13.52
N ARG A 237 7.00 1.19 -12.77
CA ARG A 237 6.75 2.42 -12.00
C ARG A 237 6.40 2.07 -10.57
N VAL A 238 6.86 2.89 -9.61
CA VAL A 238 6.48 2.78 -8.21
C VAL A 238 6.09 4.15 -7.67
N PHE A 239 5.08 4.17 -6.80
CA PHE A 239 4.49 5.38 -6.24
C PHE A 239 4.45 5.25 -4.72
N GLY A 240 5.18 6.10 -4.02
CA GLY A 240 5.15 6.15 -2.57
C GLY A 240 3.79 6.60 -2.06
N ILE A 241 3.28 5.93 -1.04
CA ILE A 241 2.01 6.25 -0.41
C ILE A 241 2.29 7.12 0.81
N GLY A 242 1.46 8.16 0.98
CA GLY A 242 1.58 9.12 2.07
C GLY A 242 1.47 8.50 3.47
N TYR A 243 1.83 9.31 4.44
CA TYR A 243 1.90 8.93 5.85
C TYR A 243 0.54 8.62 6.48
N CYS A 244 0.55 7.99 7.65
CA CYS A 244 -0.62 7.73 8.47
C CYS A 244 -1.40 8.97 8.86
N SER A 245 -2.63 8.70 9.16
CA SER A 245 -3.67 9.60 9.57
C SER A 245 -3.33 10.55 10.67
N GLU A 246 -4.03 11.48 10.88
CA GLU A 246 -4.10 12.54 11.76
C GLU A 246 -3.65 13.74 11.33
N PRO A 247 -4.21 14.53 10.76
CA PRO A 247 -3.68 15.03 9.52
C PRO A 247 -2.16 14.85 9.51
N TYR A 248 -1.63 13.88 8.89
CA TYR A 248 -0.20 13.54 8.74
C TYR A 248 0.65 13.60 10.02
N ASN A 249 0.53 12.56 10.85
CA ASN A 249 1.50 12.33 11.93
C ASN A 249 2.86 11.92 11.32
N PRO A 250 3.90 12.73 11.42
CA PRO A 250 5.22 12.40 10.87
C PRO A 250 5.89 11.19 11.54
N ASP A 251 5.44 10.82 12.74
CA ASP A 251 5.95 9.67 13.49
C ASP A 251 5.27 8.35 13.07
N CYS A 252 4.32 8.42 12.14
CA CYS A 252 3.62 7.25 11.70
C CYS A 252 4.30 6.59 10.50
N PRO A 253 4.56 5.30 10.57
CA PRO A 253 5.11 4.58 9.44
C PRO A 253 4.13 4.54 8.26
N VAL A 254 4.68 4.38 7.08
CA VAL A 254 4.04 4.27 5.78
C VAL A 254 2.74 3.47 5.74
N GLY A 255 1.93 3.73 4.75
CA GLY A 255 0.58 3.17 4.58
C GLY A 255 0.47 1.65 4.61
N LEU A 256 1.53 0.93 4.28
CA LEU A 256 1.60 -0.53 4.17
C LEU A 256 0.43 -1.07 3.33
N PRO A 257 0.43 -0.85 2.01
CA PRO A 257 -0.66 -1.30 1.16
C PRO A 257 -0.73 -2.83 1.11
N ASN A 258 -1.95 -3.38 1.12
CA ASN A 258 -2.15 -4.82 1.18
C ASN A 258 -3.00 -5.29 -0.01
N ALA A 259 -4.33 -5.29 0.08
CA ALA A 259 -5.18 -5.69 -1.03
C ALA A 259 -5.16 -4.66 -2.18
N ILE A 260 -5.26 -5.13 -3.43
CA ILE A 260 -5.41 -4.29 -4.62
C ILE A 260 -6.40 -4.92 -5.58
N SER A 261 -7.23 -4.11 -6.23
CA SER A 261 -8.17 -4.56 -7.25
C SER A 261 -8.57 -3.41 -8.17
N LEU A 262 -9.23 -3.73 -9.30
CA LEU A 262 -9.79 -2.74 -10.21
C LEU A 262 -11.30 -2.65 -10.06
N ASP A 263 -11.84 -1.43 -10.18
CA ASP A 263 -13.28 -1.27 -10.38
C ASP A 263 -13.67 -1.37 -11.87
N SER A 264 -14.97 -1.33 -12.13
CA SER A 264 -15.51 -1.41 -13.49
C SER A 264 -15.08 -0.27 -14.43
N ASN A 265 -14.61 0.85 -13.86
CA ASN A 265 -14.12 2.01 -14.61
C ASN A 265 -12.61 1.97 -14.86
N GLY A 266 -11.92 0.93 -14.35
CA GLY A 266 -10.47 0.78 -14.47
C GLY A 266 -9.66 1.60 -13.46
N MET A 267 -10.32 2.11 -12.41
CA MET A 267 -9.62 2.72 -11.28
C MET A 267 -8.95 1.62 -10.46
N ILE A 268 -7.74 1.90 -10.01
CA ILE A 268 -6.98 1.00 -9.15
C ILE A 268 -7.31 1.33 -7.70
N TRP A 269 -7.83 0.37 -6.97
CA TRP A 269 -8.15 0.51 -5.56
C TRP A 269 -7.24 -0.37 -4.72
N PHE A 270 -6.79 0.14 -3.58
CA PHE A 270 -5.99 -0.64 -2.63
C PHE A 270 -6.26 -0.21 -1.18
N SER A 271 -5.97 -1.11 -0.25
CA SER A 271 -6.03 -0.82 1.18
C SER A 271 -4.67 -0.35 1.69
N GLU A 272 -4.67 0.65 2.55
CA GLU A 272 -3.50 1.09 3.32
C GLU A 272 -3.73 0.67 4.77
N HIS A 273 -3.31 -0.56 5.08
CA HIS A 273 -3.80 -1.20 6.29
C HIS A 273 -3.35 -0.47 7.56
N PHE A 274 -2.11 -0.03 7.63
CA PHE A 274 -1.61 0.65 8.82
C PHE A 274 -2.03 2.12 8.88
N ALA A 275 -2.16 2.79 7.74
CA ALA A 275 -2.67 4.15 7.67
C ALA A 275 -4.19 4.26 7.89
N GLY A 276 -4.91 3.13 7.84
CA GLY A 276 -6.36 3.12 8.04
C GLY A 276 -7.12 3.82 6.91
N ARG A 277 -6.74 3.58 5.66
CA ARG A 277 -7.31 4.24 4.49
C ARG A 277 -7.69 3.25 3.41
N VAL A 278 -8.60 3.70 2.54
CA VAL A 278 -8.87 3.08 1.24
C VAL A 278 -8.41 4.06 0.17
N ALA A 279 -7.56 3.63 -0.72
CA ALA A 279 -6.97 4.44 -1.76
C ALA A 279 -7.53 4.11 -3.14
N LYS A 280 -7.65 5.13 -3.99
CA LYS A 280 -8.06 5.05 -5.39
C LYS A 280 -7.06 5.79 -6.25
N TYR A 281 -6.42 5.11 -7.17
CA TYR A 281 -5.54 5.69 -8.18
C TYR A 281 -6.23 5.70 -9.54
N ASP A 282 -6.18 6.84 -10.21
CA ASP A 282 -6.64 7.03 -11.59
C ASP A 282 -5.44 7.00 -12.54
N PRO A 283 -5.24 5.91 -13.32
CA PRO A 283 -4.10 5.82 -14.23
C PRO A 283 -4.12 6.86 -15.34
N SER A 284 -5.29 7.41 -15.68
CA SER A 284 -5.43 8.38 -16.76
C SER A 284 -4.96 9.79 -16.39
N THR A 285 -5.08 10.14 -15.10
CA THR A 285 -4.68 11.46 -14.57
C THR A 285 -3.45 11.40 -13.69
N GLY A 286 -3.04 10.20 -13.25
CA GLY A 286 -1.98 10.02 -12.27
C GLY A 286 -2.34 10.49 -10.86
N SER A 287 -3.62 10.68 -10.57
CA SER A 287 -4.10 11.18 -9.27
C SER A 287 -4.41 10.03 -8.31
N LEU A 288 -3.94 10.15 -7.08
CA LEU A 288 -4.26 9.23 -5.99
C LEU A 288 -5.20 9.92 -4.99
N THR A 289 -6.32 9.31 -4.71
CA THR A 289 -7.27 9.73 -3.68
C THR A 289 -7.27 8.74 -2.53
N GLU A 290 -7.05 9.21 -1.31
CA GLU A 290 -7.06 8.40 -0.09
C GLU A 290 -8.27 8.79 0.76
N TYR A 291 -9.14 7.84 1.06
CA TYR A 291 -10.33 8.01 1.89
C TYR A 291 -10.01 7.57 3.33
N PHE A 292 -10.10 8.47 4.28
CA PHE A 292 -9.82 8.19 5.68
C PHE A 292 -11.00 7.49 6.35
N VAL A 293 -10.74 6.37 6.98
CA VAL A 293 -11.75 5.69 7.80
C VAL A 293 -11.89 6.47 9.11
N PRO A 294 -13.08 7.01 9.43
CA PRO A 294 -13.28 7.79 10.65
C PRO A 294 -13.09 6.89 11.87
N ALA A 295 -12.08 7.18 12.68
CA ALA A 295 -11.76 6.41 13.87
C ALA A 295 -10.96 7.24 14.88
N THR A 296 -11.02 6.84 16.15
CA THR A 296 -10.18 7.38 17.23
C THR A 296 -8.93 6.55 17.50
N THR A 297 -8.84 5.37 16.88
CA THR A 297 -7.70 4.44 16.92
C THR A 297 -7.39 4.00 15.50
N ILE A 298 -6.24 3.36 15.29
CA ILE A 298 -5.86 2.90 13.95
C ILE A 298 -6.86 1.84 13.45
N PRO A 299 -7.58 2.09 12.34
CA PRO A 299 -8.61 1.19 11.83
C PRO A 299 -8.06 -0.14 11.31
N TYR A 300 -6.80 -0.20 10.89
CA TYR A 300 -6.19 -1.34 10.21
C TYR A 300 -7.08 -1.83 9.06
N VAL A 301 -7.13 -1.08 7.93
CA VAL A 301 -7.88 -1.49 6.75
C VAL A 301 -7.15 -2.64 6.06
N TRP A 302 -7.45 -3.86 6.53
CA TRP A 302 -6.71 -5.04 6.10
C TRP A 302 -7.02 -5.45 4.67
N TRP A 303 -8.30 -5.44 4.31
CA TRP A 303 -8.79 -5.91 3.03
C TRP A 303 -9.75 -4.94 2.39
N MET A 304 -9.79 -4.90 1.07
CA MET A 304 -10.78 -4.17 0.31
C MET A 304 -11.07 -4.87 -1.01
N TRP A 305 -12.30 -4.71 -1.52
CA TRP A 305 -12.67 -5.23 -2.81
C TRP A 305 -13.78 -4.38 -3.45
N PRO A 306 -13.63 -3.95 -4.74
CA PRO A 306 -14.70 -3.30 -5.48
C PRO A 306 -15.85 -4.27 -5.74
N GLY A 307 -17.05 -3.83 -5.41
CA GLY A 307 -18.28 -4.57 -5.65
C GLY A 307 -19.16 -3.92 -6.70
N PRO A 308 -20.26 -4.59 -7.07
CA PRO A 308 -21.27 -4.03 -7.95
C PRO A 308 -21.79 -2.70 -7.43
N GLY A 309 -22.27 -1.81 -8.35
CA GLY A 309 -22.80 -0.48 -8.00
C GLY A 309 -21.75 0.55 -7.59
N ASN A 310 -20.48 0.29 -7.90
CA ASN A 310 -19.33 1.13 -7.54
C ASN A 310 -19.21 1.37 -6.03
N LEU A 311 -19.55 0.35 -5.23
CA LEU A 311 -19.27 0.31 -3.80
C LEU A 311 -17.97 -0.45 -3.58
N VAL A 312 -16.96 0.21 -3.03
CA VAL A 312 -15.69 -0.43 -2.68
C VAL A 312 -15.75 -0.78 -1.20
N TRP A 313 -15.91 -2.06 -0.92
CA TRP A 313 -16.03 -2.61 0.42
C TRP A 313 -14.67 -2.82 1.06
N PHE A 314 -14.58 -2.63 2.36
CA PHE A 314 -13.33 -2.85 3.11
C PHE A 314 -13.59 -3.40 4.52
N THR A 315 -12.57 -4.05 5.08
CA THR A 315 -12.53 -4.46 6.48
C THR A 315 -11.69 -3.47 7.28
N ALA A 316 -12.26 -2.90 8.33
CA ALA A 316 -11.53 -2.13 9.34
C ALA A 316 -11.26 -3.04 10.54
N PHE A 317 -10.24 -3.87 10.41
CA PHE A 317 -9.89 -4.95 11.33
C PHE A 317 -9.73 -4.44 12.78
N GLY A 318 -9.04 -3.31 12.96
CA GLY A 318 -8.79 -2.71 14.27
C GLY A 318 -10.05 -2.17 14.97
N LEU A 319 -11.13 -1.96 14.22
CA LEU A 319 -12.42 -1.46 14.76
C LEU A 319 -13.47 -2.57 14.89
N GLY A 320 -13.25 -3.75 14.31
CA GLY A 320 -14.27 -4.78 14.17
C GLY A 320 -15.40 -4.36 13.21
N GLU A 321 -15.11 -3.55 12.21
CA GLU A 321 -16.11 -2.97 11.30
C GLU A 321 -15.89 -3.38 9.84
N ILE A 322 -16.99 -3.41 9.08
CA ILE A 322 -16.97 -3.38 7.60
C ILE A 322 -17.43 -2.01 7.15
N GLY A 323 -16.81 -1.50 6.10
CA GLY A 323 -17.24 -0.26 5.50
C GLY A 323 -17.29 -0.30 3.98
N TYR A 324 -17.78 0.77 3.38
CA TYR A 324 -17.62 0.98 1.96
C TYR A 324 -17.37 2.44 1.61
N VAL A 325 -16.68 2.65 0.50
CA VAL A 325 -16.58 3.91 -0.22
C VAL A 325 -17.53 3.84 -1.41
N ASN A 326 -18.41 4.83 -1.55
CA ASN A 326 -19.24 4.97 -2.75
C ASN A 326 -18.44 5.74 -3.81
N ALA A 327 -17.89 5.03 -4.78
CA ALA A 327 -17.04 5.59 -5.83
C ALA A 327 -17.81 6.50 -6.83
N ASN A 328 -19.15 6.50 -6.79
CA ASN A 328 -19.97 7.42 -7.59
C ASN A 328 -20.01 8.85 -7.02
N LEU A 329 -19.66 9.02 -5.75
CA LEU A 329 -19.66 10.34 -5.14
C LEU A 329 -18.41 11.13 -5.58
N PRO A 330 -18.57 12.40 -5.97
CA PRO A 330 -17.42 13.22 -6.35
C PRO A 330 -16.51 13.49 -5.15
N VAL A 331 -15.21 13.53 -5.42
CA VAL A 331 -14.22 14.00 -4.43
C VAL A 331 -14.25 15.52 -4.43
N PRO A 332 -14.45 16.18 -3.27
CA PRO A 332 -14.59 17.63 -3.22
C PRO A 332 -13.25 18.39 -3.32
N ILE A 333 -12.16 17.68 -3.50
CA ILE A 333 -10.80 18.23 -3.61
C ILE A 333 -10.18 17.70 -4.89
N SER A 334 -9.46 18.56 -5.61
CA SER A 334 -8.56 18.10 -6.68
C SER A 334 -7.23 18.83 -6.60
N ILE A 335 -6.18 18.17 -7.05
CA ILE A 335 -4.83 18.73 -7.21
C ILE A 335 -4.32 18.34 -8.59
N GLY A 336 -3.86 19.31 -9.35
CA GLY A 336 -3.21 19.13 -10.63
C GLY A 336 -1.83 19.75 -10.60
N ALA A 337 -0.80 18.96 -10.85
CA ALA A 337 0.58 19.44 -11.03
C ALA A 337 0.97 19.31 -12.51
N GLY A 338 1.99 20.07 -12.93
CA GLY A 338 2.57 19.91 -14.26
C GLY A 338 3.13 18.49 -14.44
N VAL A 339 3.00 17.95 -15.65
CA VAL A 339 3.52 16.62 -15.98
C VAL A 339 5.01 16.60 -16.34
N GLU A 340 5.61 17.78 -16.56
CA GLU A 340 7.02 17.86 -16.92
C GLU A 340 7.91 17.61 -15.70
N PRO A 341 9.00 16.82 -15.85
CA PRO A 341 9.96 16.60 -14.79
C PRO A 341 10.57 17.90 -14.29
N VAL A 342 10.64 18.07 -12.98
CA VAL A 342 11.27 19.22 -12.33
C VAL A 342 12.73 18.89 -12.06
N THR A 343 13.65 19.72 -12.56
CA THR A 343 15.07 19.53 -12.29
C THR A 343 15.49 20.33 -11.04
N VAL A 344 16.13 19.66 -10.10
CA VAL A 344 16.67 20.25 -8.86
C VAL A 344 18.16 19.90 -8.76
N GLU A 345 18.99 20.91 -8.69
CA GLU A 345 20.43 20.73 -8.47
C GLU A 345 20.71 20.45 -6.98
N GLN A 346 21.66 19.55 -6.68
CA GLN A 346 22.12 19.30 -5.31
C GLN A 346 22.50 20.60 -4.59
N GLY A 347 21.96 20.83 -3.40
CA GLY A 347 22.14 22.04 -2.61
C GLY A 347 21.21 23.20 -3.01
N MET A 348 20.31 23.00 -3.96
CA MET A 348 19.38 24.01 -4.45
C MET A 348 17.93 23.67 -4.14
N SER A 349 17.04 24.64 -4.35
CA SER A 349 15.60 24.49 -4.21
C SER A 349 14.90 24.92 -5.50
N GLN A 350 13.81 24.22 -5.82
CA GLN A 350 12.95 24.52 -6.96
C GLN A 350 11.50 24.66 -6.52
N ALA A 351 10.77 25.58 -7.11
CA ALA A 351 9.35 25.76 -6.88
C ALA A 351 8.54 24.92 -7.89
N ILE A 352 7.47 24.30 -7.41
CA ILE A 352 6.48 23.57 -8.19
C ILE A 352 5.13 24.24 -7.95
N THR A 353 4.43 24.60 -9.01
CA THR A 353 3.08 25.16 -8.90
C THR A 353 2.06 24.07 -9.16
N ALA A 354 1.11 23.88 -8.24
CA ALA A 354 -0.04 23.01 -8.40
C ALA A 354 -1.34 23.82 -8.38
N SER A 355 -2.29 23.41 -9.21
CA SER A 355 -3.65 23.94 -9.24
C SER A 355 -4.54 23.12 -8.32
N ILE A 356 -5.17 23.75 -7.34
CA ILE A 356 -5.98 23.09 -6.32
C ILE A 356 -7.41 23.62 -6.37
N THR A 357 -8.36 22.72 -6.43
CA THR A 357 -9.78 23.05 -6.25
C THR A 357 -10.25 22.53 -4.89
N ASN A 358 -10.89 23.38 -4.10
CA ASN A 358 -11.45 23.02 -2.81
C ASN A 358 -12.95 23.32 -2.80
N GLN A 359 -13.78 22.31 -3.08
CA GLN A 359 -15.25 22.35 -2.99
C GLN A 359 -15.77 21.74 -1.67
N ALA A 360 -14.87 21.44 -0.73
CA ALA A 360 -15.25 20.96 0.59
C ALA A 360 -15.87 22.11 1.43
N GLN A 361 -16.54 21.76 2.54
CA GLN A 361 -17.16 22.75 3.44
C GLN A 361 -16.16 23.49 4.33
N GLY A 362 -14.88 23.07 4.35
CA GLY A 362 -13.84 23.64 5.19
C GLY A 362 -12.49 23.76 4.46
N PRO A 363 -11.47 24.24 5.14
CA PRO A 363 -10.15 24.41 4.57
C PRO A 363 -9.54 23.06 4.17
N VAL A 364 -8.72 23.09 3.13
CA VAL A 364 -7.87 22.02 2.68
C VAL A 364 -6.44 22.38 3.01
N TYR A 365 -5.72 21.47 3.64
CA TYR A 365 -4.33 21.63 4.02
C TYR A 365 -3.41 21.09 2.92
N LEU A 366 -2.22 21.67 2.81
CA LEU A 366 -1.25 21.31 1.80
C LEU A 366 -0.02 20.68 2.44
N ASN A 367 0.48 19.62 1.82
CA ASN A 367 1.72 18.96 2.21
C ASN A 367 2.49 18.48 0.98
N ILE A 368 3.79 18.25 1.15
CA ILE A 368 4.66 17.62 0.17
C ILE A 368 5.51 16.55 0.87
N SER A 369 5.49 15.35 0.32
CA SER A 369 6.36 14.27 0.74
C SER A 369 7.39 14.02 -0.34
N ALA A 370 8.64 14.27 -0.03
CA ALA A 370 9.74 14.05 -0.94
C ALA A 370 10.33 12.63 -0.88
N ASN A 371 9.84 11.80 0.04
CA ASN A 371 10.44 10.51 0.36
C ASN A 371 9.40 9.41 0.57
N GLY A 372 8.37 9.40 -0.25
CA GLY A 372 7.26 8.47 -0.10
C GLY A 372 7.66 7.00 0.07
N HIS A 373 8.81 6.59 -0.40
CA HIS A 373 9.25 5.21 -0.36
C HIS A 373 10.52 4.94 0.48
N ASP A 374 11.23 5.98 0.92
CA ASP A 374 12.51 5.80 1.64
C ASP A 374 12.34 5.80 3.16
N ALA A 375 11.15 6.14 3.65
CA ALA A 375 10.96 6.55 5.02
C ALA A 375 11.05 5.46 6.11
N PRO A 376 10.65 4.18 5.94
CA PRO A 376 10.51 3.33 7.13
C PRO A 376 11.80 2.76 7.68
N PHE A 377 12.92 2.76 6.95
CA PHE A 377 14.10 1.99 7.33
C PHE A 377 15.43 2.75 7.27
N GLY A 378 15.40 4.05 7.50
CA GLY A 378 16.60 4.76 7.90
C GLY A 378 17.49 5.29 6.78
N SER A 379 17.04 5.42 5.56
CA SER A 379 17.72 6.26 4.59
C SER A 379 17.35 7.71 4.87
N SER A 380 18.34 8.51 5.17
CA SER A 380 18.17 9.95 5.40
C SER A 380 17.53 10.60 4.18
N PRO A 381 16.45 11.37 4.35
CA PRO A 381 15.82 12.05 3.22
C PRO A 381 16.76 13.13 2.69
N PHE A 382 17.22 12.93 1.48
CA PHE A 382 18.06 13.92 0.80
C PHE A 382 17.24 14.94 0.00
N LEU A 383 15.93 14.72 -0.11
CA LEU A 383 14.98 15.69 -0.65
C LEU A 383 14.04 16.16 0.46
N TYR A 384 13.81 17.47 0.50
CA TYR A 384 12.92 18.11 1.47
C TYR A 384 11.87 18.91 0.74
N GLY A 385 10.65 18.94 1.28
CA GLY A 385 9.58 19.72 0.69
C GLY A 385 8.85 20.61 1.70
N SER A 386 8.31 21.71 1.22
CA SER A 386 7.37 22.57 1.95
C SER A 386 6.37 23.18 0.99
N ALA A 387 5.14 23.44 1.47
CA ALA A 387 4.19 24.27 0.76
C ALA A 387 4.30 25.71 1.29
N ASP A 388 4.32 26.70 0.39
CA ASP A 388 4.36 28.12 0.77
C ASP A 388 3.03 28.51 1.44
N GLU A 389 1.89 28.06 0.89
CA GLU A 389 0.59 28.13 1.53
C GLU A 389 0.34 26.88 2.37
N ARG A 390 -0.15 27.05 3.59
CA ARG A 390 -0.49 25.90 4.46
C ARG A 390 -1.90 25.39 4.27
N GLN A 391 -2.80 26.24 3.77
CA GLN A 391 -4.21 25.88 3.57
C GLN A 391 -4.86 26.69 2.46
N ILE A 392 -5.84 26.09 1.79
CA ILE A 392 -6.72 26.72 0.79
C ILE A 392 -8.14 26.71 1.34
N GLN A 393 -8.76 27.88 1.39
CA GLN A 393 -10.18 28.03 1.77
C GLN A 393 -11.09 27.45 0.68
N PRO A 394 -12.34 27.12 1.01
CA PRO A 394 -13.33 26.70 0.01
C PRO A 394 -13.43 27.70 -1.15
N THR A 395 -13.35 27.20 -2.38
CA THR A 395 -13.42 28.00 -3.59
C THR A 395 -14.01 27.19 -4.74
N MET A 396 -14.80 27.85 -5.59
CA MET A 396 -15.34 27.24 -6.81
C MET A 396 -14.36 27.30 -7.98
N THR A 397 -13.31 28.10 -7.86
CA THR A 397 -12.26 28.26 -8.90
C THR A 397 -10.96 27.65 -8.42
N PRO A 398 -10.17 27.04 -9.32
CA PRO A 398 -8.84 26.55 -8.98
C PRO A 398 -7.95 27.66 -8.44
N THR A 399 -7.20 27.37 -7.40
CA THR A 399 -6.21 28.25 -6.78
C THR A 399 -4.82 27.65 -7.00
N ASN A 400 -3.88 28.46 -7.45
CA ASN A 400 -2.50 28.02 -7.57
C ASN A 400 -1.81 28.04 -6.20
N ALA A 401 -1.19 26.93 -5.85
CA ALA A 401 -0.36 26.80 -4.66
C ALA A 401 1.08 26.49 -5.06
N THR A 402 2.02 27.00 -4.30
CA THR A 402 3.46 26.81 -4.54
C THR A 402 4.01 25.80 -3.53
N TYR A 403 4.61 24.76 -4.05
CA TYR A 403 5.40 23.79 -3.29
C TYR A 403 6.87 23.99 -3.60
N ARG A 404 7.73 23.93 -2.58
CA ARG A 404 9.17 23.98 -2.73
C ARG A 404 9.78 22.63 -2.47
N ILE A 405 10.68 22.23 -3.34
CA ILE A 405 11.50 21.05 -3.14
C ILE A 405 12.96 21.45 -3.08
N SER A 406 13.70 20.85 -2.15
CA SER A 406 15.11 21.13 -1.93
C SER A 406 15.90 19.84 -1.94
N ALA A 407 16.96 19.77 -2.70
CA ALA A 407 17.89 18.65 -2.70
C ALA A 407 19.08 18.96 -1.78
N ALA A 408 19.41 18.04 -0.87
CA ALA A 408 20.64 18.16 -0.09
C ALA A 408 21.88 18.03 -0.99
N LEU A 409 23.04 18.52 -0.52
CA LEU A 409 24.30 18.42 -1.27
C LEU A 409 24.74 16.97 -1.55
N ASN A 410 24.25 16.02 -0.77
CA ASN A 410 24.50 14.59 -0.89
C ASN A 410 23.25 13.81 -1.35
N ALA A 411 22.26 14.49 -1.90
CA ALA A 411 21.09 13.81 -2.47
C ALA A 411 21.51 12.89 -3.62
N ASP A 412 20.87 11.73 -3.70
CA ASP A 412 21.12 10.79 -4.81
C ASP A 412 20.72 11.43 -6.14
N LEU A 413 21.54 11.21 -7.15
CA LEU A 413 21.29 11.72 -8.50
C LEU A 413 20.24 10.90 -9.23
N GLY A 414 19.60 11.53 -10.21
CA GLY A 414 18.63 10.90 -11.10
C GLY A 414 17.18 11.17 -10.72
N GLU A 415 16.29 10.41 -11.31
CA GLU A 415 14.84 10.58 -11.14
C GLU A 415 14.36 10.12 -9.76
N ARG A 416 13.48 10.92 -9.19
CA ARG A 416 12.76 10.66 -7.93
C ARG A 416 11.31 11.08 -8.12
N TYR A 417 10.42 10.52 -7.31
CA TYR A 417 9.03 10.97 -7.24
C TYR A 417 8.80 11.72 -5.92
N VAL A 418 8.09 12.84 -6.02
CA VAL A 418 7.56 13.55 -4.87
C VAL A 418 6.04 13.57 -4.94
N THR A 419 5.40 13.54 -3.79
CA THR A 419 3.95 13.55 -3.68
C THR A 419 3.50 14.91 -3.15
N LEU A 420 2.76 15.65 -3.96
CA LEU A 420 2.05 16.85 -3.54
C LEU A 420 0.67 16.46 -3.05
N THR A 421 0.31 16.88 -1.87
CA THR A 421 -0.95 16.48 -1.22
C THR A 421 -1.82 17.69 -0.88
N ALA A 422 -3.12 17.57 -1.15
CA ALA A 422 -4.16 18.45 -0.66
C ALA A 422 -5.16 17.62 0.15
N TYR A 423 -5.41 17.94 1.43
CA TYR A 423 -6.18 17.07 2.31
C TYR A 423 -7.06 17.81 3.32
N ASN A 424 -8.08 17.10 3.80
CA ASN A 424 -8.87 17.46 4.98
C ASN A 424 -9.05 16.22 5.89
N ASN A 425 -9.94 16.30 6.88
CA ASN A 425 -10.15 15.19 7.83
C ASN A 425 -10.78 13.92 7.22
N ASN A 426 -11.25 13.95 5.97
CA ASN A 426 -11.98 12.85 5.35
C ASN A 426 -11.25 12.25 4.15
N VAL A 427 -10.47 13.07 3.45
CA VAL A 427 -9.86 12.68 2.18
C VAL A 427 -8.59 13.45 1.91
N ALA A 428 -7.61 12.79 1.32
CA ALA A 428 -6.44 13.41 0.71
C ALA A 428 -6.46 13.13 -0.80
N VAL A 429 -5.98 14.09 -1.58
CA VAL A 429 -5.74 13.93 -3.01
C VAL A 429 -4.30 14.27 -3.30
N ASN A 430 -3.64 13.37 -3.99
CA ASN A 430 -2.20 13.42 -4.23
C ASN A 430 -1.92 13.52 -5.73
N ALA A 431 -0.91 14.30 -6.08
CA ALA A 431 -0.32 14.32 -7.41
C ALA A 431 1.17 13.94 -7.30
N PHE A 432 1.61 13.03 -8.16
CA PHE A 432 3.00 12.61 -8.23
C PHE A 432 3.75 13.47 -9.22
N VAL A 433 4.90 14.00 -8.82
CA VAL A 433 5.77 14.83 -9.66
C VAL A 433 7.13 14.15 -9.78
N THR A 434 7.59 13.98 -11.01
CA THR A 434 8.94 13.50 -11.29
C THR A 434 9.93 14.62 -11.00
N VAL A 435 10.95 14.32 -10.19
CA VAL A 435 12.04 15.23 -9.87
C VAL A 435 13.34 14.61 -10.33
N ASN A 436 14.08 15.32 -11.19
CA ASN A 436 15.41 14.91 -11.62
C ASN A 436 16.47 15.65 -10.81
N VAL A 437 17.17 14.94 -9.93
CA VAL A 437 18.26 15.49 -9.13
C VAL A 437 19.55 15.48 -9.94
N THR A 438 20.13 16.66 -10.16
CA THR A 438 21.36 16.82 -10.92
C THR A 438 22.55 17.18 -10.01
N PRO A 439 23.78 16.90 -10.46
CA PRO A 439 24.97 17.27 -9.69
C PRO A 439 25.05 18.77 -9.46
N THR A 440 25.54 19.17 -8.29
CA THR A 440 25.79 20.60 -8.02
C THR A 440 26.91 21.15 -8.89
N THR A 441 26.68 22.33 -9.42
CA THR A 441 27.72 23.15 -10.09
C THR A 441 28.61 23.89 -9.08
N ILE A 442 28.25 23.89 -7.78
CA ILE A 442 29.05 24.55 -6.72
C ILE A 442 30.40 23.85 -6.59
N PRO A 443 31.52 24.53 -6.71
CA PRO A 443 32.84 23.94 -6.55
C PRO A 443 33.03 23.24 -5.21
N PHE A 444 33.77 22.12 -5.20
CA PHE A 444 33.94 21.24 -4.02
C PHE A 444 34.40 22.04 -2.75
N ILE A 445 35.21 23.06 -2.93
CA ILE A 445 35.66 23.94 -1.85
C ILE A 445 34.50 24.57 -1.08
N PHE A 446 33.39 24.85 -1.74
CA PHE A 446 32.19 25.43 -1.12
C PHE A 446 31.24 24.40 -0.56
N ARG A 447 31.35 23.11 -0.98
CA ARG A 447 30.45 22.05 -0.50
C ARG A 447 30.61 21.75 1.00
N THR A 448 31.86 21.79 1.49
CA THR A 448 32.16 21.48 2.90
C THR A 448 31.95 22.67 3.82
N SER A 449 31.89 23.89 3.27
CA SER A 449 31.73 25.16 4.02
C SER A 449 30.40 25.87 3.77
N ALA A 450 29.51 25.29 2.96
CA ALA A 450 28.23 25.89 2.57
C ALA A 450 27.37 26.41 3.75
N PRO A 451 27.24 25.70 4.88
CA PRO A 451 26.47 26.21 6.03
C PRO A 451 27.04 27.49 6.62
N TYR A 452 28.33 27.71 6.47
CA TYR A 452 29.00 28.90 7.01
C TYR A 452 29.05 30.06 6.03
N ILE A 453 29.09 29.75 4.72
CA ILE A 453 29.13 30.76 3.65
C ILE A 453 27.77 31.39 3.45
N SER A 454 26.68 30.60 3.53
CA SER A 454 25.31 31.12 3.39
C SER A 454 24.96 32.14 4.46
N VAL A 455 25.47 31.98 5.69
CA VAL A 455 25.31 32.99 6.77
C VAL A 455 26.10 34.26 6.48
N GLY A 456 27.30 34.14 5.91
CA GLY A 456 28.12 35.27 5.53
C GLY A 456 27.52 36.11 4.38
N PHE A 457 26.95 35.48 3.37
CA PHE A 457 26.30 36.15 2.23
C PHE A 457 24.98 36.81 2.62
N ALA A 458 24.21 36.20 3.53
CA ALA A 458 22.94 36.75 4.00
C ALA A 458 23.08 38.06 4.75
N PHE A 459 24.27 38.35 5.33
CA PHE A 459 24.52 39.58 6.06
C PHE A 459 25.32 40.64 5.28
N GLY A 460 25.61 40.45 3.99
CA GLY A 460 26.24 41.43 3.15
C GLY A 460 27.66 41.84 3.57
N ILE A 461 28.39 40.96 4.27
CA ILE A 461 29.72 41.22 4.81
C ILE A 461 30.78 40.91 3.75
N GLY A 462 31.52 41.91 3.30
CA GLY A 462 32.53 41.79 2.25
C GLY A 462 33.69 40.84 2.60
N LEU A 463 34.45 40.45 1.56
CA LEU A 463 35.57 39.48 1.58
C LEU A 463 36.61 39.63 2.71
N GLY A 464 36.72 40.81 3.35
CA GLY A 464 37.62 41.05 4.47
C GLY A 464 37.26 40.36 5.78
N SER A 465 35.99 40.02 5.99
CA SER A 465 35.51 39.33 7.22
C SER A 465 35.62 37.81 7.16
N VAL A 466 35.72 37.24 5.97
CA VAL A 466 35.90 35.79 5.77
C VAL A 466 37.27 35.32 6.26
N GLY A 467 38.31 36.13 6.02
CA GLY A 467 39.67 35.87 6.50
C GLY A 467 39.80 35.84 8.04
N LEU A 468 39.06 36.71 8.72
CA LEU A 468 39.06 36.80 10.19
C LEU A 468 38.28 35.65 10.86
N PHE A 469 37.26 35.09 10.19
CA PHE A 469 36.48 33.97 10.69
C PHE A 469 37.25 32.65 10.60
N LEU A 470 38.00 32.45 9.49
CA LEU A 470 38.83 31.26 9.30
C LEU A 470 40.01 31.18 10.28
N ILE A 471 40.53 32.34 10.76
CA ILE A 471 41.63 32.38 11.74
C ILE A 471 41.13 32.03 13.17
N ARG A 472 39.84 32.19 13.48
CA ARG A 472 39.28 31.89 14.83
C ARG A 472 38.75 30.46 14.96
N LEU A 473 38.44 29.75 13.89
CA LEU A 473 37.90 28.37 13.93
C LEU A 473 38.81 27.36 14.66
N PRO A 474 40.14 27.36 14.50
CA PRO A 474 41.00 26.41 15.19
C PRO A 474 40.96 26.54 16.72
N ARG A 475 40.59 27.71 17.24
CA ARG A 475 40.54 27.92 18.71
C ARG A 475 39.24 27.47 19.36
N ILE A 476 38.14 27.42 18.62
CA ILE A 476 36.83 26.97 19.13
C ILE A 476 36.81 25.42 19.19
N LEU A 477 37.35 24.77 18.17
CA LEU A 477 37.42 23.29 18.12
C LEU A 477 38.40 22.70 19.16
N ARG A 478 39.39 23.47 19.59
CA ARG A 478 40.34 23.02 20.64
C ARG A 478 39.76 23.03 22.05
N LYS A 479 38.64 23.73 22.28
CA LYS A 479 38.02 23.85 23.61
C LYS A 479 37.09 22.68 23.92
N ASP A 480 36.57 22.01 22.91
CA ASP A 480 35.66 20.85 23.11
C ASP A 480 36.40 19.53 23.25
N GLN A 481 37.66 19.40 22.77
CA GLN A 481 38.44 18.19 22.95
C GLN A 481 38.98 17.98 24.39
N ASN A 482 38.98 18.98 25.24
CA ASN A 482 39.45 18.84 26.63
C ASN A 482 38.33 18.61 27.65
N ARG A 483 37.13 18.23 27.24
CA ARG A 483 36.02 17.98 28.16
C ARG A 483 35.58 16.50 28.29
N GLU A 484 36.25 15.56 27.63
CA GLU A 484 35.92 14.14 27.66
C GLU A 484 36.96 13.27 28.38
N GLU A 485 37.82 13.80 29.25
CA GLU A 485 38.66 12.95 30.09
C GLU A 485 38.50 13.32 31.58
N VAL A 486 37.32 13.00 32.15
CA VAL A 486 37.19 12.79 33.60
C VAL A 486 36.15 11.70 33.87
N GLY A 487 36.63 10.53 34.13
CA GLY A 487 36.14 9.59 35.11
C GLY A 487 34.81 8.86 34.93
N THR A 488 34.87 7.57 34.61
CA THR A 488 33.96 6.62 35.23
C THR A 488 34.72 5.33 35.55
N GLU A 489 35.00 5.12 36.87
CA GLU A 489 35.34 3.81 37.42
C GLU A 489 34.16 2.83 37.29
N PRO A 490 34.42 1.54 37.11
CA PRO A 490 33.34 0.54 37.00
C PRO A 490 32.94 0.03 38.41
N THR A 491 31.70 0.25 38.77
CA THR A 491 31.09 -0.38 39.94
C THR A 491 30.78 -1.85 39.69
N ARG A 492 31.45 -2.70 40.41
CA ARG A 492 31.24 -4.15 40.52
C ARG A 492 29.88 -4.40 41.21
N VAL A 493 28.97 -5.10 40.53
CA VAL A 493 27.78 -5.66 41.19
C VAL A 493 28.02 -7.14 41.47
N GLN A 494 28.03 -7.48 42.77
CA GLN A 494 28.01 -8.84 43.27
C GLN A 494 26.58 -9.42 43.20
N SER A 495 26.54 -10.68 42.86
CA SER A 495 25.40 -11.59 42.89
C SER A 495 24.82 -11.78 44.27
N ARG A 496 23.49 -11.74 44.38
CA ARG A 496 22.69 -12.68 45.22
C ARG A 496 21.36 -12.92 44.55
#